data_540fc18300e705830d409491e6322486
#
_entry.id   540fc18300e705830d409491e6322486
#
_cell.length_a   1.000
_cell.length_b   1.000
_cell.length_c   1.000
_cell.angle_alpha   90.00
_cell.angle_beta   90.00
_cell.angle_gamma   90.00
#
_symmetry.space_group_name_H-M   'P 1'
#
loop_
_entity.id
_entity.type
_entity.pdbx_description
1 polymer ?
#
loop_
_entity_poly.entity_id
_entity_poly.type
_entity_poly.pdbx_seq_one_letter_code
_entity_poly.pdbx_strand_id
1 'polypeptide(L)'
;ALERGPVPSFLYDAVKVATNSAHAVKGSLLQQLADSLKPGNAECYYFIGAAEEPDMDELSKADLACLDASIKENLQKDAKQLSKDSHDVAWQTAWDARSASPMNPLLMAQAGGATSGFVEYLKEQSEIDDYLQGR
;
A
#
# COMPACT_ATOMS: atom_id res chain seq x y z
N ALA A 1 -2.79 -1.11 10.66
CA ALA A 1 -1.47 -1.72 10.95
C ALA A 1 -1.61 -3.22 11.21
N LEU A 2 -0.70 -4.00 10.68
CA LEU A 2 -0.58 -5.44 10.94
C LEU A 2 0.79 -5.73 11.59
N GLU A 3 0.91 -6.88 12.26
CA GLU A 3 2.12 -7.28 13.00
C GLU A 3 3.43 -7.16 12.19
N ARG A 4 3.36 -7.46 10.89
CA ARG A 4 4.53 -7.43 9.99
C ARG A 4 4.70 -6.13 9.22
N GLY A 5 3.94 -5.09 9.54
CA GLY A 5 3.98 -3.78 8.92
C GLY A 5 2.67 -3.36 8.24
N PRO A 6 2.64 -2.17 7.66
CA PRO A 6 1.51 -1.68 6.90
C PRO A 6 1.31 -2.50 5.64
N VAL A 7 0.05 -2.71 5.26
CA VAL A 7 -0.31 -3.45 4.05
C VAL A 7 -1.36 -2.65 3.28
N PRO A 8 -1.16 -2.38 1.99
CA PRO A 8 -2.22 -1.89 1.12
C PRO A 8 -3.33 -2.94 1.02
N SER A 9 -4.43 -2.72 1.75
CA SER A 9 -5.48 -3.73 1.95
C SER A 9 -6.01 -4.28 0.63
N PHE A 10 -6.25 -3.40 -0.34
CA PHE A 10 -6.78 -3.79 -1.65
C PHE A 10 -5.81 -4.70 -2.43
N LEU A 11 -4.52 -4.35 -2.46
CA LEU A 11 -3.49 -5.19 -3.09
C LEU A 11 -3.33 -6.53 -2.37
N TYR A 12 -3.37 -6.52 -1.04
CA TYR A 12 -3.30 -7.74 -0.24
C TYR A 12 -4.48 -8.69 -0.54
N ASP A 13 -5.68 -8.14 -0.67
CA ASP A 13 -6.86 -8.94 -1.03
C ASP A 13 -6.77 -9.44 -2.48
N ALA A 14 -6.25 -8.66 -3.42
CA ALA A 14 -6.00 -9.11 -4.79
C ALA A 14 -4.99 -10.26 -4.84
N VAL A 15 -3.92 -10.20 -4.05
CA VAL A 15 -2.95 -11.30 -3.91
C VAL A 15 -3.63 -12.57 -3.39
N LYS A 16 -4.50 -12.47 -2.39
CA LYS A 16 -5.25 -13.64 -1.88
C LYS A 16 -6.16 -14.25 -2.96
N VAL A 17 -6.82 -13.40 -3.77
CA VAL A 17 -7.65 -13.88 -4.88
C VAL A 17 -6.78 -14.56 -5.92
N ALA A 18 -5.69 -13.94 -6.36
CA ALA A 18 -4.75 -14.49 -7.33
C ALA A 18 -4.13 -15.83 -6.89
N THR A 19 -3.94 -16.02 -5.58
CA THR A 19 -3.42 -17.26 -4.98
C THR A 19 -4.51 -18.25 -4.54
N ASN A 20 -5.75 -18.04 -4.96
CA ASN A 20 -6.91 -18.87 -4.59
C ASN A 20 -7.17 -19.01 -3.07
N SER A 21 -6.69 -18.04 -2.29
CA SER A 21 -6.91 -17.99 -0.84
C SER A 21 -8.14 -17.16 -0.44
N ALA A 22 -8.75 -16.48 -1.41
CA ALA A 22 -9.99 -15.71 -1.29
C ALA A 22 -10.74 -15.68 -2.61
N HIS A 23 -11.98 -15.17 -2.59
CA HIS A 23 -12.81 -14.98 -3.78
C HIS A 23 -13.17 -13.51 -3.96
N ALA A 24 -13.22 -13.06 -5.21
CA ALA A 24 -13.73 -11.75 -5.59
C ALA A 24 -15.02 -11.89 -6.39
N VAL A 25 -15.83 -10.84 -6.40
CA VAL A 25 -17.01 -10.75 -7.28
C VAL A 25 -16.51 -10.64 -8.72
N LYS A 26 -17.02 -11.49 -9.60
CA LYS A 26 -16.65 -11.50 -11.01
C LYS A 26 -16.84 -10.13 -11.65
N GLY A 27 -15.80 -9.63 -12.31
CA GLY A 27 -15.77 -8.32 -12.97
C GLY A 27 -15.56 -7.12 -12.03
N SER A 28 -15.38 -7.33 -10.73
CA SER A 28 -14.98 -6.27 -9.80
C SER A 28 -13.56 -5.79 -10.07
N LEU A 29 -13.23 -4.56 -9.59
CA LEU A 29 -11.85 -4.05 -9.63
C LEU A 29 -10.87 -4.98 -8.90
N LEU A 30 -11.32 -5.62 -7.82
CA LEU A 30 -10.51 -6.60 -7.10
C LEU A 30 -10.18 -7.81 -7.97
N GLN A 31 -11.15 -8.32 -8.73
CA GLN A 31 -10.92 -9.42 -9.68
C GLN A 31 -9.97 -8.99 -10.80
N GLN A 32 -10.18 -7.81 -11.39
CA GLN A 32 -9.32 -7.28 -12.45
C GLN A 32 -7.87 -7.14 -11.98
N LEU A 33 -7.66 -6.59 -10.78
CA LEU A 33 -6.33 -6.49 -10.20
C LEU A 33 -5.72 -7.87 -9.92
N ALA A 34 -6.51 -8.82 -9.41
CA ALA A 34 -6.02 -10.17 -9.18
C ALA A 34 -5.64 -10.89 -10.49
N ASP A 35 -6.38 -10.66 -11.58
CA ASP A 35 -6.09 -11.22 -12.90
C ASP A 35 -4.81 -10.65 -13.52
N SER A 36 -4.42 -9.42 -13.14
CA SER A 36 -3.15 -8.80 -13.56
C SER A 36 -1.93 -9.34 -12.80
N LEU A 37 -2.12 -10.18 -11.79
CA LEU A 37 -1.06 -10.79 -11.00
C LEU A 37 -0.79 -12.22 -11.46
N LYS A 38 0.50 -12.59 -11.58
CA LYS A 38 0.94 -13.97 -11.79
C LYS A 38 1.49 -14.53 -10.49
N PRO A 39 0.77 -15.44 -9.80
CA PRO A 39 1.37 -16.21 -8.72
C PRO A 39 2.54 -17.03 -9.27
N GLY A 40 3.65 -17.03 -8.55
CA GLY A 40 4.77 -17.91 -8.85
C GLY A 40 4.41 -19.40 -8.70
N ASN A 41 5.36 -20.29 -9.00
CA ASN A 41 5.17 -21.73 -8.86
C ASN A 41 4.69 -22.08 -7.44
N ALA A 42 3.87 -23.14 -7.35
CA ALA A 42 3.28 -23.63 -6.10
C ALA A 42 4.29 -23.92 -4.96
N GLU A 43 5.57 -24.08 -5.31
CA GLU A 43 6.68 -24.25 -4.36
C GLU A 43 7.22 -22.92 -3.81
N CYS A 44 6.82 -21.78 -4.38
CA CYS A 44 7.32 -20.46 -4.01
C CYS A 44 6.18 -19.45 -3.87
N TYR A 45 5.42 -19.54 -2.77
CA TYR A 45 4.30 -18.65 -2.44
C TYR A 45 4.67 -17.16 -2.30
N TYR A 46 5.96 -16.83 -2.44
CA TYR A 46 6.48 -15.48 -2.21
C TYR A 46 6.75 -14.69 -3.49
N PHE A 47 6.56 -15.30 -4.66
CA PHE A 47 6.77 -14.62 -5.94
C PHE A 47 5.44 -14.29 -6.60
N ILE A 48 5.18 -12.99 -6.75
CA ILE A 48 4.06 -12.49 -7.54
C ILE A 48 4.65 -11.61 -8.63
N GLY A 49 4.42 -12.01 -9.88
CA GLY A 49 4.78 -11.22 -11.04
C GLY A 49 3.57 -10.48 -11.61
N ALA A 50 3.83 -9.59 -12.56
CA ALA A 50 2.79 -9.00 -13.39
C ALA A 50 2.39 -9.96 -14.52
N ALA A 51 1.11 -10.03 -14.85
CA ALA A 51 0.61 -10.77 -16.00
C ALA A 51 0.80 -9.99 -17.31
N GLU A 52 0.81 -8.67 -17.21
CA GLU A 52 0.89 -7.72 -18.32
C GLU A 52 1.90 -6.63 -18.00
N GLU A 53 2.43 -5.98 -19.02
CA GLU A 53 3.25 -4.78 -18.83
C GLU A 53 2.37 -3.66 -18.27
N PRO A 54 2.87 -2.89 -17.29
CA PRO A 54 2.11 -1.79 -16.70
C PRO A 54 1.92 -0.66 -17.72
N ASP A 55 0.74 -0.04 -17.71
CA ASP A 55 0.51 1.20 -18.44
C ASP A 55 1.23 2.36 -17.74
N MET A 56 2.36 2.74 -18.32
CA MET A 56 3.20 3.81 -17.76
C MET A 56 2.68 5.20 -18.08
N ASP A 57 1.74 5.34 -19.02
CA ASP A 57 1.17 6.65 -19.42
C ASP A 57 0.23 7.20 -18.33
N GLU A 58 -0.28 6.35 -17.46
CA GLU A 58 -1.10 6.74 -16.29
C GLU A 58 -0.27 7.31 -15.13
N LEU A 59 1.07 7.20 -15.17
CA LEU A 59 1.96 7.66 -14.11
C LEU A 59 2.63 8.98 -14.47
N SER A 60 2.61 9.92 -13.55
CA SER A 60 3.40 11.15 -13.69
C SER A 60 4.90 10.85 -13.55
N LYS A 61 5.74 11.76 -14.05
CA LYS A 61 7.20 11.67 -13.85
C LYS A 61 7.60 11.65 -12.37
N ALA A 62 6.82 12.31 -11.52
CA ALA A 62 7.05 12.31 -10.08
C ALA A 62 6.73 10.95 -9.48
N ASP A 63 5.64 10.30 -9.90
CA ASP A 63 5.29 8.96 -9.45
C ASP A 63 6.36 7.95 -9.84
N LEU A 64 6.84 8.00 -11.09
CA LEU A 64 7.92 7.14 -11.55
C LEU A 64 9.20 7.34 -10.74
N ALA A 65 9.58 8.59 -10.47
CA ALA A 65 10.75 8.88 -9.65
C ALA A 65 10.62 8.35 -8.22
N CYS A 66 9.43 8.45 -7.62
CA CYS A 66 9.15 7.89 -6.29
C CYS A 66 9.21 6.35 -6.29
N LEU A 67 8.64 5.71 -7.31
CA LEU A 67 8.68 4.25 -7.46
C LEU A 67 10.12 3.75 -7.62
N ASP A 68 10.89 4.36 -8.51
CA ASP A 68 12.29 4.03 -8.74
C ASP A 68 13.13 4.19 -7.47
N ALA A 69 12.94 5.28 -6.73
CA ALA A 69 13.63 5.52 -5.46
C ALA A 69 13.28 4.44 -4.43
N SER A 70 12.00 4.12 -4.30
CA SER A 70 11.51 3.09 -3.38
C SER A 70 12.05 1.69 -3.73
N ILE A 71 12.02 1.32 -5.01
CA ILE A 71 12.57 0.04 -5.49
C ILE A 71 14.06 -0.02 -5.21
N LYS A 72 14.82 1.02 -5.57
CA LYS A 72 16.26 1.08 -5.36
C LYS A 72 16.65 0.95 -3.89
N GLU A 73 15.89 1.60 -3.01
CA GLU A 73 16.14 1.57 -1.56
C GLU A 73 15.84 0.18 -0.96
N ASN A 74 14.77 -0.46 -1.44
CA ASN A 74 14.21 -1.64 -0.76
C ASN A 74 14.58 -2.98 -1.41
N LEU A 75 15.03 -2.99 -2.68
CA LEU A 75 15.31 -4.22 -3.44
C LEU A 75 16.30 -5.16 -2.76
N GLN A 76 17.25 -4.62 -2.00
CA GLN A 76 18.30 -5.41 -1.34
C GLN A 76 17.94 -5.81 0.10
N LYS A 77 16.81 -5.35 0.62
CA LYS A 77 16.37 -5.65 1.99
C LYS A 77 15.61 -6.97 2.04
N ASP A 78 15.87 -7.77 3.04
CA ASP A 78 15.04 -8.95 3.32
C ASP A 78 13.69 -8.57 3.94
N ALA A 79 12.77 -9.54 4.01
CA ALA A 79 11.42 -9.31 4.55
C ALA A 79 11.43 -8.84 6.02
N LYS A 80 12.42 -9.26 6.81
CA LYS A 80 12.55 -8.86 8.22
C LYS A 80 12.98 -7.41 8.33
N GLN A 81 13.94 -6.99 7.50
CA GLN A 81 14.39 -5.61 7.46
C GLN A 81 13.29 -4.69 6.94
N LEU A 82 12.59 -5.06 5.85
CA LEU A 82 11.44 -4.31 5.34
C LEU A 82 10.34 -4.15 6.39
N SER A 83 10.01 -5.23 7.10
CA SER A 83 9.05 -5.18 8.20
C SER A 83 9.49 -4.21 9.30
N LYS A 84 10.75 -4.29 9.73
CA LYS A 84 11.29 -3.39 10.76
C LYS A 84 11.29 -1.93 10.32
N ASP A 85 11.72 -1.65 9.09
CA ASP A 85 11.80 -0.29 8.57
C ASP A 85 10.40 0.35 8.37
N SER A 86 9.39 -0.48 8.14
CA SER A 86 7.99 -0.03 7.99
C SER A 86 7.26 0.23 9.31
N HIS A 87 7.88 -0.05 10.46
CA HIS A 87 7.32 0.21 11.78
C HIS A 87 7.65 1.63 12.23
N ASP A 88 7.22 2.61 11.47
CA ASP A 88 7.34 4.04 11.76
C ASP A 88 6.32 4.53 12.81
N VAL A 89 6.31 5.82 13.08
CA VAL A 89 5.38 6.44 14.04
C VAL A 89 3.91 6.28 13.61
N ALA A 90 3.62 6.27 12.32
CA ALA A 90 2.25 6.08 11.82
C ALA A 90 1.77 4.66 12.06
N TRP A 91 2.64 3.66 11.80
CA TRP A 91 2.37 2.27 12.12
C TRP A 91 2.20 2.06 13.63
N GLN A 92 3.14 2.57 14.44
CA GLN A 92 3.12 2.39 15.90
C GLN A 92 1.83 2.96 16.51
N THR A 93 1.44 4.18 16.10
CA THR A 93 0.20 4.81 16.59
C THR A 93 -1.04 3.97 16.26
N ALA A 94 -1.13 3.44 15.05
CA ALA A 94 -2.25 2.59 14.66
C ALA A 94 -2.22 1.23 15.36
N TRP A 95 -1.04 0.66 15.57
CA TRP A 95 -0.86 -0.61 16.29
C TRP A 95 -1.27 -0.51 17.76
N ASP A 96 -0.84 0.56 18.45
CA ASP A 96 -1.17 0.80 19.87
C ASP A 96 -2.66 1.08 20.08
N ALA A 97 -3.33 1.69 19.09
CA ALA A 97 -4.77 1.90 19.16
C ALA A 97 -5.53 0.55 19.09
N ARG A 98 -5.24 -0.27 18.13
CA ARG A 98 -5.76 -1.64 17.97
C ARG A 98 -5.07 -2.33 16.80
N SER A 99 -4.79 -3.63 16.91
CA SER A 99 -4.34 -4.44 15.77
C SER A 99 -5.30 -4.31 14.58
N ALA A 100 -4.76 -4.23 13.39
CA ALA A 100 -5.47 -4.01 12.12
C ALA A 100 -6.18 -2.63 12.00
N SER A 101 -5.84 -1.65 12.84
CA SER A 101 -6.36 -0.29 12.69
C SER A 101 -5.83 0.37 11.40
N PRO A 102 -6.64 1.22 10.74
CA PRO A 102 -6.17 2.08 9.67
C PRO A 102 -5.05 3.00 10.18
N MET A 103 -4.06 3.26 9.34
CA MET A 103 -3.04 4.25 9.63
C MET A 103 -3.54 5.64 9.28
N ASN A 104 -3.14 6.63 10.08
CA ASN A 104 -3.50 8.03 9.84
C ASN A 104 -2.70 8.59 8.66
N PRO A 105 -3.33 9.06 7.56
CA PRO A 105 -2.64 9.59 6.39
C PRO A 105 -1.70 10.77 6.69
N LEU A 106 -2.05 11.62 7.67
CA LEU A 106 -1.20 12.74 8.07
C LEU A 106 0.09 12.27 8.73
N LEU A 107 -0.01 11.25 9.60
CA LEU A 107 1.18 10.66 10.22
C LEU A 107 2.03 9.92 9.17
N MET A 108 1.41 9.26 8.19
CA MET A 108 2.12 8.63 7.08
C MET A 108 2.89 9.65 6.26
N ALA A 109 2.27 10.78 5.91
CA ALA A 109 2.92 11.87 5.19
C ALA A 109 4.10 12.46 5.98
N GLN A 110 3.92 12.69 7.28
CA GLN A 110 4.97 13.18 8.18
C GLN A 110 6.13 12.20 8.29
N ALA A 111 5.85 10.92 8.52
CA ALA A 111 6.86 9.87 8.59
C ALA A 111 7.64 9.71 7.27
N GLY A 112 6.97 9.91 6.13
CA GLY A 112 7.58 9.92 4.80
C GLY A 112 8.35 11.20 4.46
N GLY A 113 8.47 12.16 5.39
CA GLY A 113 9.25 13.39 5.21
C GLY A 113 8.53 14.46 4.37
N ALA A 114 7.21 14.42 4.29
CA ALA A 114 6.42 15.44 3.61
C ALA A 114 6.66 16.84 4.21
N THR A 115 6.65 17.87 3.36
CA THR A 115 6.77 19.25 3.83
C THR A 115 5.57 19.66 4.67
N SER A 116 5.77 20.62 5.59
CA SER A 116 4.68 21.14 6.43
C SER A 116 3.50 21.65 5.60
N GLY A 117 3.76 22.32 4.47
CA GLY A 117 2.70 22.79 3.57
C GLY A 117 1.90 21.65 2.94
N PHE A 118 2.52 20.52 2.61
CA PHE A 118 1.79 19.36 2.10
C PHE A 118 0.96 18.68 3.19
N VAL A 119 1.48 18.59 4.41
CA VAL A 119 0.73 18.04 5.56
C VAL A 119 -0.49 18.91 5.87
N GLU A 120 -0.34 20.25 5.81
CA GLU A 120 -1.45 21.20 6.01
C GLU A 120 -2.52 21.06 4.91
N TYR A 121 -2.11 20.95 3.65
CA TYR A 121 -3.01 20.65 2.54
C TYR A 121 -3.81 19.35 2.75
N LEU A 122 -3.16 18.26 3.17
CA LEU A 122 -3.86 17.00 3.46
C LEU A 122 -4.86 17.14 4.60
N LYS A 123 -4.56 17.94 5.62
CA LYS A 123 -5.46 18.22 6.73
C LYS A 123 -6.69 18.96 6.25
N GLU A 124 -6.53 20.03 5.47
CA GLU A 124 -7.63 20.79 4.88
C GLU A 124 -8.51 19.90 3.98
N GLN A 125 -7.91 19.02 3.15
CA GLN A 125 -8.68 18.08 2.33
C GLN A 125 -9.49 17.11 3.19
N SER A 126 -8.91 16.59 4.27
CA SER A 126 -9.64 15.70 5.21
C SER A 126 -10.82 16.39 5.88
N GLU A 127 -10.67 17.65 6.27
CA GLU A 127 -11.75 18.44 6.86
C GLU A 127 -12.89 18.72 5.85
N ILE A 128 -12.55 18.96 4.58
CA ILE A 128 -13.52 19.13 3.50
C ILE A 128 -14.28 17.82 3.25
N ASP A 129 -13.59 16.70 3.19
CA ASP A 129 -14.19 15.38 2.97
C ASP A 129 -15.13 15.00 4.11
N ASP A 130 -14.75 15.26 5.36
CA ASP A 130 -15.59 15.02 6.52
C ASP A 130 -16.86 15.90 6.50
N TYR A 131 -16.71 17.16 6.11
CA TYR A 131 -17.86 18.06 5.94
C TYR A 131 -18.83 17.57 4.84
N LEU A 132 -18.30 17.13 3.69
CA LEU A 132 -19.11 16.62 2.58
C LEU A 132 -19.80 15.29 2.89
N GLN A 133 -19.19 14.47 3.76
CA GLN A 133 -19.75 13.18 4.20
C GLN A 133 -20.69 13.32 5.41
N GLY A 134 -20.85 14.52 5.97
CA GLY A 134 -21.70 14.79 7.13
C GLY A 134 -21.20 14.17 8.42
N ARG A 135 -19.90 14.05 8.56
CA ARG A 135 -19.22 13.54 9.75
C ARG A 135 -18.72 14.66 10.63
#